data_08a1da8ba42269f55b4527846ac19355
#
_entry.id   08a1da8ba42269f55b4527846ac19355
#
_cell.length_a   1.000
_cell.length_b   1.000
_cell.length_c   1.000
_cell.angle_alpha   90.00
_cell.angle_beta   90.00
_cell.angle_gamma   90.00
#
_symmetry.space_group_name_H-M   'P 1'
#
loop_
_entity.id
_entity.type
_entity.pdbx_description
1 polymer ?
#
loop_
_entity_poly.entity_id
_entity_poly.type
_entity_poly.pdbx_seq_one_letter_code
_entity_poly.pdbx_strand_id
1 'polypeptide(L)'
;SGNFPFSGPEFAAGLAFCIVCLALTWRVESARVLRFFFAVYLVAVIGVYLVPSAVGENVARMRYAAIPLVVLILSLRRWRPLLVGIVAMTLAVSWNVTPLAWSYVHGQTDATARASSWNGAIAYLRANLDPSYRVEAVDTPTHSAAVYLAEAGIPLARGWYRQDDFPQNEILYDALGAKTYLRWLRGLGVEYVVLPHASADYSSRSEAKLVRSGRAGLAPVFHTQ
;
A
#
# COMPACT_ATOMS: atom_id res chain seq x y z
N SER A 1 -14.08 -10.36 4.21
CA SER A 1 -12.67 -9.93 4.11
C SER A 1 -12.36 -9.69 2.63
N GLY A 2 -11.91 -8.49 2.31
CA GLY A 2 -11.64 -8.12 0.93
C GLY A 2 -10.37 -8.75 0.38
N ASN A 3 -10.27 -8.75 -0.94
CA ASN A 3 -9.08 -9.21 -1.63
C ASN A 3 -8.02 -8.09 -1.61
N PHE A 4 -6.84 -8.41 -1.10
CA PHE A 4 -5.72 -7.50 -1.21
C PHE A 4 -5.05 -7.70 -2.58
N PRO A 5 -4.81 -6.65 -3.38
CA PRO A 5 -4.26 -6.82 -4.72
C PRO A 5 -2.85 -7.39 -4.67
N PHE A 6 -2.50 -8.14 -5.72
CA PHE A 6 -1.14 -8.62 -5.94
C PHE A 6 -0.70 -8.19 -7.33
N SER A 7 0.09 -7.13 -7.39
CA SER A 7 0.55 -6.56 -8.66
C SER A 7 1.57 -7.47 -9.37
N GLY A 8 1.60 -7.41 -10.69
CA GLY A 8 2.55 -8.19 -11.49
C GLY A 8 4.03 -7.93 -11.12
N PRO A 9 4.47 -6.68 -10.93
CA PRO A 9 5.83 -6.37 -10.48
C PRO A 9 6.18 -6.99 -9.11
N GLU A 10 5.26 -6.93 -8.14
CA GLU A 10 5.44 -7.52 -6.82
C GLU A 10 5.51 -9.06 -6.87
N PHE A 11 4.67 -9.67 -7.71
CA PHE A 11 4.72 -11.10 -7.99
C PHE A 11 6.07 -11.51 -8.60
N ALA A 12 6.53 -10.78 -9.62
CA ALA A 12 7.83 -11.04 -10.26
C ALA A 12 8.99 -10.91 -9.26
N ALA A 13 8.95 -9.91 -8.37
CA ALA A 13 9.95 -9.73 -7.33
C ALA A 13 9.93 -10.89 -6.32
N GLY A 14 8.74 -11.35 -5.91
CA GLY A 14 8.57 -12.52 -5.04
C GLY A 14 9.09 -13.82 -5.68
N LEU A 15 8.80 -14.05 -6.96
CA LEU A 15 9.33 -15.17 -7.72
C LEU A 15 10.87 -15.12 -7.81
N ALA A 16 11.42 -13.97 -8.19
CA ALA A 16 12.87 -13.79 -8.30
C ALA A 16 13.56 -14.08 -6.98
N PHE A 17 13.01 -13.59 -5.87
CA PHE A 17 13.53 -13.88 -4.54
C PHE A 17 13.53 -15.38 -4.22
N CYS A 18 12.42 -16.08 -4.47
CA CYS A 18 12.32 -17.53 -4.24
C CYS A 18 13.33 -18.30 -5.09
N ILE A 19 13.44 -17.98 -6.39
CA ILE A 19 14.34 -18.64 -7.33
C ILE A 19 15.80 -18.45 -6.91
N VAL A 20 16.18 -17.23 -6.53
CA VAL A 20 17.54 -16.93 -6.03
C VAL A 20 17.84 -17.72 -4.77
N CYS A 21 16.93 -17.75 -3.79
CA CYS A 21 17.13 -18.50 -2.56
C CYS A 21 17.19 -20.02 -2.79
N LEU A 22 16.37 -20.55 -3.70
CA LEU A 22 16.45 -21.95 -4.12
C LEU A 22 17.79 -22.28 -4.80
N ALA A 23 18.22 -21.43 -5.72
CA ALA A 23 19.51 -21.61 -6.41
C ALA A 23 20.69 -21.55 -5.43
N LEU A 24 20.67 -20.61 -4.47
CA LEU A 24 21.69 -20.48 -3.44
C LEU A 24 21.73 -21.67 -2.47
N THR A 25 20.59 -22.28 -2.19
CA THR A 25 20.52 -23.48 -1.31
C THR A 25 20.72 -24.79 -2.06
N TRP A 26 20.79 -24.75 -3.41
CA TRP A 26 20.99 -25.92 -4.23
C TRP A 26 22.33 -26.59 -3.94
N ARG A 27 22.36 -27.93 -3.80
CA ARG A 27 23.56 -28.74 -3.48
C ARG A 27 24.23 -28.39 -2.15
N VAL A 28 23.55 -27.69 -1.23
CA VAL A 28 24.08 -27.43 0.13
C VAL A 28 23.26 -28.29 1.11
N GLU A 29 23.85 -29.35 1.59
CA GLU A 29 23.16 -30.30 2.49
C GLU A 29 22.68 -29.64 3.78
N SER A 30 23.53 -28.81 4.39
CA SER A 30 23.16 -28.06 5.61
C SER A 30 22.01 -27.05 5.39
N ALA A 31 21.69 -26.71 4.14
CA ALA A 31 20.59 -25.81 3.78
C ALA A 31 19.30 -26.55 3.31
N ARG A 32 19.22 -27.86 3.50
CA ARG A 32 18.09 -28.69 3.04
C ARG A 32 16.73 -28.17 3.55
N VAL A 33 16.66 -27.78 4.82
CA VAL A 33 15.44 -27.23 5.43
C VAL A 33 15.05 -25.91 4.77
N LEU A 34 16.00 -25.00 4.55
CA LEU A 34 15.76 -23.73 3.88
C LEU A 34 15.30 -23.92 2.43
N ARG A 35 15.90 -24.87 1.72
CA ARG A 35 15.49 -25.22 0.35
C ARG A 35 14.04 -25.69 0.29
N PHE A 36 13.64 -26.58 1.20
CA PHE A 36 12.24 -27.01 1.31
C PHE A 36 11.32 -25.85 1.64
N PHE A 37 11.71 -25.02 2.60
CA PHE A 37 10.95 -23.82 2.96
C PHE A 37 10.74 -22.89 1.76
N PHE A 38 11.78 -22.56 0.98
CA PHE A 38 11.64 -21.70 -0.19
C PHE A 38 10.85 -22.34 -1.32
N ALA A 39 10.87 -23.68 -1.46
CA ALA A 39 10.01 -24.38 -2.41
C ALA A 39 8.52 -24.25 -2.04
N VAL A 40 8.19 -24.47 -0.78
CA VAL A 40 6.81 -24.27 -0.26
C VAL A 40 6.38 -22.80 -0.40
N TYR A 41 7.27 -21.89 -0.05
CA TYR A 41 7.01 -20.46 -0.16
C TYR A 41 6.79 -20.01 -1.61
N LEU A 42 7.56 -20.56 -2.57
CA LEU A 42 7.33 -20.31 -4.00
C LEU A 42 5.91 -20.75 -4.43
N VAL A 43 5.49 -21.93 -4.00
CA VAL A 43 4.12 -22.42 -4.27
C VAL A 43 3.08 -21.48 -3.65
N ALA A 44 3.32 -21.00 -2.44
CA ALA A 44 2.42 -20.04 -1.78
C ALA A 44 2.33 -18.71 -2.53
N VAL A 45 3.47 -18.15 -2.99
CA VAL A 45 3.50 -16.92 -3.80
C VAL A 45 2.71 -17.08 -5.09
N ILE A 46 2.89 -18.20 -5.80
CA ILE A 46 2.14 -18.49 -7.03
C ILE A 46 0.64 -18.67 -6.71
N GLY A 47 0.31 -19.44 -5.69
CA GLY A 47 -1.07 -19.71 -5.30
C GLY A 47 -1.84 -18.44 -4.95
N VAL A 48 -1.24 -17.54 -4.14
CA VAL A 48 -1.86 -16.27 -3.75
C VAL A 48 -1.99 -15.30 -4.93
N TYR A 49 -1.10 -15.37 -5.92
CA TYR A 49 -1.23 -14.59 -7.14
C TYR A 49 -2.37 -15.07 -8.04
N LEU A 50 -2.55 -16.38 -8.16
CA LEU A 50 -3.59 -16.99 -9.00
C LEU A 50 -4.97 -16.94 -8.34
N VAL A 51 -5.02 -16.99 -7.01
CA VAL A 51 -6.27 -16.99 -6.24
C VAL A 51 -6.35 -15.72 -5.40
N PRO A 52 -7.23 -14.76 -5.78
CA PRO A 52 -7.41 -13.54 -5.02
C PRO A 52 -7.72 -13.83 -3.54
N SER A 53 -7.01 -13.17 -2.65
CA SER A 53 -7.13 -13.41 -1.21
C SER A 53 -6.85 -12.14 -0.41
N ALA A 54 -7.25 -12.14 0.87
CA ALA A 54 -6.92 -11.06 1.79
C ALA A 54 -5.40 -10.91 2.07
N VAL A 55 -4.61 -11.94 1.74
CA VAL A 55 -3.14 -11.90 1.87
C VAL A 55 -2.52 -11.09 0.75
N GLY A 56 -2.91 -11.33 -0.50
CA GLY A 56 -2.42 -10.63 -1.69
C GLY A 56 -0.90 -10.51 -1.73
N GLU A 57 -0.38 -9.35 -2.14
CA GLU A 57 1.07 -9.10 -2.22
C GLU A 57 1.81 -9.15 -0.88
N ASN A 58 1.10 -9.20 0.27
CA ASN A 58 1.74 -9.34 1.56
C ASN A 58 2.56 -10.64 1.66
N VAL A 59 2.18 -11.68 0.92
CA VAL A 59 2.97 -12.91 0.83
C VAL A 59 4.38 -12.62 0.30
N ALA A 60 4.57 -11.68 -0.60
CA ALA A 60 5.88 -11.36 -1.17
C ALA A 60 6.80 -10.54 -0.24
N ARG A 61 6.32 -10.11 0.94
CA ARG A 61 7.09 -9.27 1.88
C ARG A 61 8.28 -9.96 2.51
N MET A 62 8.37 -11.30 2.44
CA MET A 62 9.55 -12.01 2.97
C MET A 62 10.85 -11.57 2.31
N ARG A 63 10.83 -11.04 1.09
CA ARG A 63 12.01 -10.46 0.45
C ARG A 63 12.62 -9.28 1.23
N TYR A 64 11.84 -8.63 2.10
CA TYR A 64 12.36 -7.58 3.01
C TYR A 64 13.21 -8.14 4.16
N ALA A 65 13.23 -9.47 4.33
CA ALA A 65 14.19 -10.16 5.17
C ALA A 65 15.36 -10.77 4.35
N ALA A 66 15.59 -10.28 3.13
CA ALA A 66 16.58 -10.86 2.21
C ALA A 66 17.99 -10.82 2.80
N ILE A 67 18.40 -9.73 3.44
CA ILE A 67 19.75 -9.62 4.02
C ILE A 67 20.04 -10.74 5.03
N PRO A 68 19.29 -10.91 6.13
CA PRO A 68 19.58 -11.97 7.09
C PRO A 68 19.45 -13.38 6.47
N LEU A 69 18.52 -13.61 5.56
CA LEU A 69 18.35 -14.89 4.89
C LEU A 69 19.52 -15.21 3.97
N VAL A 70 20.00 -14.25 3.19
CA VAL A 70 21.17 -14.43 2.31
C VAL A 70 22.44 -14.62 3.14
N VAL A 71 22.65 -13.85 4.22
CA VAL A 71 23.77 -14.06 5.14
C VAL A 71 23.77 -15.49 5.70
N LEU A 72 22.61 -15.97 6.17
CA LEU A 72 22.48 -17.33 6.68
C LEU A 72 22.83 -18.36 5.60
N ILE A 73 22.26 -18.24 4.39
CA ILE A 73 22.54 -19.18 3.29
C ILE A 73 24.01 -19.15 2.90
N LEU A 74 24.62 -17.97 2.78
CA LEU A 74 26.02 -17.82 2.42
C LEU A 74 26.94 -18.37 3.49
N SER A 75 26.60 -18.24 4.78
CA SER A 75 27.32 -18.84 5.88
C SER A 75 27.32 -20.37 5.78
N LEU A 76 26.15 -20.97 5.47
CA LEU A 76 26.05 -22.41 5.22
C LEU A 76 26.86 -22.87 3.99
N ARG A 77 27.04 -22.00 3.00
CA ARG A 77 27.90 -22.21 1.83
C ARG A 77 29.36 -21.89 2.09
N ARG A 78 29.76 -21.46 3.28
CA ARG A 78 31.11 -20.97 3.58
C ARG A 78 31.57 -19.86 2.62
N TRP A 79 30.61 -19.00 2.18
CA TRP A 79 30.84 -17.90 1.24
C TRP A 79 31.45 -18.30 -0.12
N ARG A 80 31.24 -19.53 -0.55
CA ARG A 80 31.82 -20.04 -1.81
C ARG A 80 30.75 -20.36 -2.85
N PRO A 81 30.97 -19.99 -4.15
CA PRO A 81 32.04 -19.09 -4.60
C PRO A 81 31.78 -17.62 -4.22
N LEU A 82 32.83 -16.86 -3.98
CA LEU A 82 32.72 -15.46 -3.47
C LEU A 82 31.90 -14.55 -4.39
N LEU A 83 32.07 -14.68 -5.72
CA LEU A 83 31.29 -13.87 -6.69
C LEU A 83 29.78 -14.06 -6.51
N VAL A 84 29.32 -15.29 -6.33
CA VAL A 84 27.89 -15.56 -6.08
C VAL A 84 27.44 -14.91 -4.77
N GLY A 85 28.30 -14.92 -3.75
CA GLY A 85 28.04 -14.24 -2.48
C GLY A 85 27.88 -12.73 -2.64
N ILE A 86 28.78 -12.11 -3.41
CA ILE A 86 28.73 -10.66 -3.70
C ILE A 86 27.42 -10.32 -4.43
N VAL A 87 27.09 -11.04 -5.51
CA VAL A 87 25.85 -10.79 -6.29
C VAL A 87 24.61 -10.97 -5.43
N ALA A 88 24.55 -12.08 -4.66
CA ALA A 88 23.41 -12.35 -3.79
C ALA A 88 23.24 -11.26 -2.70
N MET A 89 24.33 -10.81 -2.12
CA MET A 89 24.29 -9.73 -1.11
C MET A 89 23.90 -8.40 -1.72
N THR A 90 24.40 -8.06 -2.92
CA THR A 90 23.98 -6.84 -3.64
C THR A 90 22.47 -6.85 -3.92
N LEU A 91 21.91 -7.97 -4.38
CA LEU A 91 20.48 -8.13 -4.59
C LEU A 91 19.69 -8.00 -3.27
N ALA A 92 20.16 -8.64 -2.19
CA ALA A 92 19.50 -8.57 -0.89
C ALA A 92 19.48 -7.14 -0.34
N VAL A 93 20.60 -6.43 -0.45
CA VAL A 93 20.69 -5.00 -0.05
C VAL A 93 19.75 -4.16 -0.90
N SER A 94 19.74 -4.35 -2.22
CA SER A 94 18.81 -3.65 -3.12
C SER A 94 17.36 -3.88 -2.72
N TRP A 95 16.93 -5.11 -2.48
CA TRP A 95 15.57 -5.41 -2.05
C TRP A 95 15.18 -4.78 -0.71
N ASN A 96 16.11 -4.59 0.22
CA ASN A 96 15.83 -4.00 1.52
C ASN A 96 15.94 -2.46 1.50
N VAL A 97 16.91 -1.90 0.77
CA VAL A 97 17.18 -0.46 0.79
C VAL A 97 16.26 0.31 -0.17
N THR A 98 15.97 -0.25 -1.35
CA THR A 98 15.17 0.45 -2.37
C THR A 98 13.79 0.87 -1.87
N PRO A 99 12.98 0.01 -1.21
CA PRO A 99 11.67 0.42 -0.69
C PRO A 99 11.77 1.51 0.39
N LEU A 100 12.79 1.44 1.24
CA LEU A 100 13.03 2.45 2.29
C LEU A 100 13.39 3.81 1.67
N ALA A 101 14.33 3.80 0.72
CA ALA A 101 14.73 5.01 0.00
C ALA A 101 13.55 5.63 -0.75
N TRP A 102 12.75 4.80 -1.44
CA TRP A 102 11.57 5.23 -2.16
C TRP A 102 10.54 5.87 -1.21
N SER A 103 10.23 5.19 -0.10
CA SER A 103 9.30 5.70 0.92
C SER A 103 9.78 7.02 1.53
N TYR A 104 11.08 7.12 1.83
CA TYR A 104 11.67 8.35 2.35
C TYR A 104 11.55 9.51 1.36
N VAL A 105 11.94 9.30 0.10
CA VAL A 105 11.87 10.34 -0.94
C VAL A 105 10.41 10.79 -1.16
N HIS A 106 9.46 9.86 -1.25
CA HIS A 106 8.05 10.21 -1.42
C HIS A 106 7.48 10.95 -0.21
N GLY A 107 7.83 10.52 1.01
CA GLY A 107 7.44 11.23 2.23
C GLY A 107 7.98 12.67 2.30
N GLN A 108 9.15 12.95 1.70
CA GLN A 108 9.71 14.30 1.65
C GLN A 108 9.11 15.17 0.54
N THR A 109 8.74 14.56 -0.58
CA THR A 109 8.24 15.28 -1.78
C THR A 109 6.71 15.44 -1.79
N ASP A 110 5.98 14.60 -1.08
CA ASP A 110 4.53 14.72 -0.96
C ASP A 110 4.14 15.84 0.02
N ALA A 111 3.55 16.91 -0.51
CA ALA A 111 3.09 18.03 0.30
C ALA A 111 2.06 17.57 1.37
N THR A 112 1.24 16.55 1.07
CA THR A 112 0.22 16.03 2.02
C THR A 112 0.83 15.31 3.23
N ALA A 113 2.10 14.92 3.16
CA ALA A 113 2.81 14.35 4.31
C ALA A 113 3.07 15.37 5.43
N ARG A 114 2.88 16.66 5.16
CA ARG A 114 3.13 17.73 6.13
C ARG A 114 1.83 18.17 6.80
N ALA A 115 1.84 18.27 8.13
CA ALA A 115 0.69 18.75 8.90
C ALA A 115 0.18 20.12 8.42
N SER A 116 1.09 21.03 8.06
CA SER A 116 0.73 22.37 7.58
C SER A 116 -0.17 22.38 6.35
N SER A 117 -0.07 21.38 5.49
CA SER A 117 -0.90 21.25 4.28
C SER A 117 -2.37 21.00 4.61
N TRP A 118 -2.67 20.56 5.82
CA TRP A 118 -4.05 20.26 6.27
C TRP A 118 -4.68 21.39 7.08
N ASN A 119 -3.91 22.38 7.54
CA ASN A 119 -4.41 23.43 8.44
C ASN A 119 -5.63 24.17 7.88
N GLY A 120 -5.61 24.53 6.60
CA GLY A 120 -6.74 25.22 5.97
C GLY A 120 -8.00 24.36 5.91
N ALA A 121 -7.87 23.11 5.48
CA ALA A 121 -8.99 22.16 5.43
C ALA A 121 -9.53 21.88 6.83
N ILE A 122 -8.66 21.67 7.83
CA ILE A 122 -9.06 21.45 9.22
C ILE A 122 -9.80 22.65 9.77
N ALA A 123 -9.31 23.86 9.55
CA ALA A 123 -9.97 25.10 10.02
C ALA A 123 -11.36 25.25 9.39
N TYR A 124 -11.47 25.02 8.08
CA TYR A 124 -12.74 25.06 7.37
C TYR A 124 -13.73 24.01 7.91
N LEU A 125 -13.30 22.75 8.03
CA LEU A 125 -14.15 21.67 8.50
C LEU A 125 -14.62 21.88 9.94
N ARG A 126 -13.75 22.35 10.84
CA ARG A 126 -14.15 22.68 12.22
C ARG A 126 -15.20 23.78 12.31
N ALA A 127 -15.20 24.71 11.37
CA ALA A 127 -16.16 25.81 11.33
C ALA A 127 -17.49 25.46 10.66
N ASN A 128 -17.53 24.46 9.77
CA ASN A 128 -18.66 24.24 8.88
C ASN A 128 -19.23 22.81 8.92
N LEU A 129 -18.48 21.79 9.41
CA LEU A 129 -18.98 20.43 9.49
C LEU A 129 -20.01 20.29 10.61
N ASP A 130 -21.19 19.80 10.28
CA ASP A 130 -22.19 19.42 11.29
C ASP A 130 -21.67 18.19 12.07
N PRO A 131 -21.71 18.21 13.42
CA PRO A 131 -21.20 17.12 14.26
C PRO A 131 -21.82 15.74 14.01
N SER A 132 -22.99 15.69 13.36
CA SER A 132 -23.70 14.45 13.01
C SER A 132 -23.16 13.80 11.75
N TYR A 133 -22.30 14.47 11.00
CA TYR A 133 -21.78 14.01 9.72
C TYR A 133 -20.29 13.68 9.77
N ARG A 134 -19.81 13.10 8.69
CA ARG A 134 -18.42 12.66 8.50
C ARG A 134 -17.81 13.33 7.28
N VAL A 135 -16.50 13.19 7.19
CA VAL A 135 -15.72 13.65 6.04
C VAL A 135 -15.16 12.42 5.32
N GLU A 136 -15.31 12.35 4.01
CA GLU A 136 -14.51 11.46 3.18
C GLU A 136 -13.26 12.20 2.74
N ALA A 137 -12.11 11.55 2.88
CA ALA A 137 -10.85 12.06 2.39
C ALA A 137 -10.28 11.12 1.33
N VAL A 138 -10.14 11.63 0.10
CA VAL A 138 -9.50 10.88 -0.99
C VAL A 138 -8.08 10.55 -0.59
N ASP A 139 -7.79 9.26 -0.42
CA ASP A 139 -6.54 8.79 0.17
C ASP A 139 -5.34 9.01 -0.76
N THR A 140 -4.20 9.31 -0.16
CA THR A 140 -2.90 9.48 -0.82
C THR A 140 -1.93 8.37 -0.39
N PRO A 141 -0.82 8.13 -1.12
CA PRO A 141 0.13 7.08 -0.74
C PRO A 141 0.73 7.22 0.66
N THR A 142 0.68 8.42 1.25
CA THR A 142 1.17 8.69 2.62
C THR A 142 0.11 8.47 3.68
N HIS A 143 -1.17 8.28 3.31
CA HIS A 143 -2.33 8.14 4.21
C HIS A 143 -2.47 9.26 5.23
N SER A 144 -1.96 10.44 4.92
CA SER A 144 -1.82 11.56 5.86
C SER A 144 -3.15 12.15 6.30
N ALA A 145 -4.20 12.04 5.45
CA ALA A 145 -5.56 12.46 5.81
C ALA A 145 -6.05 11.73 7.07
N ALA A 146 -5.83 10.40 7.14
CA ALA A 146 -6.24 9.58 8.27
C ALA A 146 -5.52 9.93 9.58
N VAL A 147 -4.34 10.56 9.49
CA VAL A 147 -3.60 11.06 10.65
C VAL A 147 -4.08 12.45 11.05
N TYR A 148 -3.88 13.44 10.18
CA TYR A 148 -4.07 14.84 10.55
C TYR A 148 -5.53 15.26 10.74
N LEU A 149 -6.45 14.72 9.96
CA LEU A 149 -7.88 14.99 10.18
C LEU A 149 -8.38 14.30 11.46
N ALA A 150 -7.95 13.05 11.71
CA ALA A 150 -8.34 12.34 12.93
C ALA A 150 -7.77 13.00 14.20
N GLU A 151 -6.49 13.40 14.20
CA GLU A 151 -5.87 14.16 15.29
C GLU A 151 -6.57 15.51 15.54
N ALA A 152 -7.11 16.12 14.48
CA ALA A 152 -7.89 17.33 14.59
C ALA A 152 -9.33 17.12 15.11
N GLY A 153 -9.74 15.88 15.38
CA GLY A 153 -11.08 15.51 15.83
C GLY A 153 -12.13 15.49 14.73
N ILE A 154 -11.73 15.49 13.45
CA ILE A 154 -12.66 15.40 12.31
C ILE A 154 -13.08 13.94 12.11
N PRO A 155 -14.37 13.60 12.18
CA PRO A 155 -14.82 12.23 11.97
C PRO A 155 -14.71 11.83 10.50
N LEU A 156 -13.94 10.77 10.23
CA LEU A 156 -13.73 10.23 8.88
C LEU A 156 -14.75 9.15 8.54
N ALA A 157 -15.13 9.08 7.27
CA ALA A 157 -16.02 8.04 6.74
C ALA A 157 -15.29 6.69 6.66
N ARG A 158 -13.99 6.71 6.34
CA ARG A 158 -13.11 5.55 6.36
C ARG A 158 -11.70 5.91 6.84
N GLY A 159 -10.98 4.92 7.35
CA GLY A 159 -9.56 5.04 7.65
C GLY A 159 -8.67 4.63 6.46
N TRP A 160 -7.38 4.49 6.73
CA TRP A 160 -6.38 4.04 5.75
C TRP A 160 -6.24 2.51 5.65
N TYR A 161 -6.84 1.76 6.59
CA TYR A 161 -6.64 0.32 6.71
C TYR A 161 -7.54 -0.43 5.72
N ARG A 162 -7.01 -0.72 4.55
CA ARG A 162 -7.73 -1.24 3.38
C ARG A 162 -8.45 -2.57 3.60
N GLN A 163 -8.01 -3.38 4.56
CA GLN A 163 -8.67 -4.64 4.90
C GLN A 163 -10.06 -4.42 5.51
N ASP A 164 -10.27 -3.25 6.12
CA ASP A 164 -11.57 -2.86 6.69
C ASP A 164 -12.50 -2.21 5.65
N ASP A 165 -12.00 -1.94 4.44
CA ASP A 165 -12.83 -1.37 3.37
C ASP A 165 -13.91 -2.34 2.86
N PHE A 166 -13.75 -3.63 3.09
CA PHE A 166 -14.65 -4.63 2.52
C PHE A 166 -15.65 -5.20 3.54
N PRO A 167 -16.92 -5.35 3.11
CA PRO A 167 -17.47 -5.04 1.79
C PRO A 167 -17.94 -3.59 1.60
N GLN A 168 -17.94 -2.76 2.64
CA GLN A 168 -18.65 -1.46 2.67
C GLN A 168 -18.09 -0.46 1.66
N ASN A 169 -16.78 -0.46 1.44
CA ASN A 169 -16.08 0.51 0.58
C ASN A 169 -15.56 -0.13 -0.72
N GLU A 170 -15.97 -1.36 -1.04
CA GLU A 170 -15.56 -2.12 -2.23
C GLU A 170 -15.75 -1.34 -3.53
N ILE A 171 -16.79 -0.51 -3.60
CA ILE A 171 -17.12 0.31 -4.76
C ILE A 171 -15.99 1.25 -5.20
N LEU A 172 -15.09 1.63 -4.28
CA LEU A 172 -13.99 2.55 -4.56
C LEU A 172 -12.86 1.91 -5.38
N TYR A 173 -12.79 0.57 -5.39
CA TYR A 173 -11.75 -0.20 -6.07
C TYR A 173 -12.07 -0.47 -7.55
N ASP A 174 -13.32 -0.27 -7.94
CA ASP A 174 -13.81 -0.49 -9.30
C ASP A 174 -14.06 0.83 -10.04
N ALA A 175 -14.60 0.72 -11.27
CA ALA A 175 -15.04 1.88 -12.03
C ALA A 175 -16.22 2.58 -11.34
N LEU A 176 -15.97 3.75 -10.78
CA LEU A 176 -16.91 4.47 -9.93
C LEU A 176 -17.80 5.44 -10.72
N GLY A 177 -19.12 5.20 -10.68
CA GLY A 177 -20.12 6.10 -11.23
C GLY A 177 -20.67 7.10 -10.20
N ALA A 178 -21.03 8.31 -10.66
CA ALA A 178 -21.54 9.38 -9.78
C ALA A 178 -22.72 8.96 -8.90
N LYS A 179 -23.70 8.27 -9.46
CA LYS A 179 -24.89 7.82 -8.68
C LYS A 179 -24.53 6.85 -7.57
N THR A 180 -23.63 5.91 -7.84
CA THR A 180 -23.14 4.92 -6.86
C THR A 180 -22.34 5.62 -5.78
N TYR A 181 -21.45 6.53 -6.17
CA TYR A 181 -20.63 7.30 -5.25
C TYR A 181 -21.47 8.17 -4.31
N LEU A 182 -22.44 8.95 -4.83
CA LEU A 182 -23.32 9.77 -4.02
C LEU A 182 -24.19 8.94 -3.06
N ARG A 183 -24.63 7.76 -3.49
CA ARG A 183 -25.38 6.85 -2.61
C ARG A 183 -24.50 6.35 -1.46
N TRP A 184 -23.27 6.00 -1.74
CA TRP A 184 -22.31 5.55 -0.76
C TRP A 184 -21.97 6.67 0.25
N LEU A 185 -21.65 7.88 -0.21
CA LEU A 185 -21.43 9.04 0.66
C LEU A 185 -22.60 9.29 1.60
N ARG A 186 -23.83 9.27 1.06
CA ARG A 186 -25.04 9.46 1.87
C ARG A 186 -25.23 8.33 2.88
N GLY A 187 -24.97 7.10 2.48
CA GLY A 187 -25.07 5.93 3.36
C GLY A 187 -24.11 5.98 4.55
N LEU A 188 -22.96 6.64 4.39
CA LEU A 188 -21.98 6.85 5.45
C LEU A 188 -22.17 8.16 6.22
N GLY A 189 -23.16 8.97 5.86
CA GLY A 189 -23.38 10.29 6.47
C GLY A 189 -22.26 11.27 6.16
N VAL A 190 -21.74 11.27 4.93
CA VAL A 190 -20.67 12.18 4.51
C VAL A 190 -21.26 13.52 4.06
N GLU A 191 -20.77 14.61 4.65
CA GLU A 191 -21.12 15.98 4.27
C GLU A 191 -20.07 16.59 3.34
N TYR A 192 -18.79 16.38 3.63
CA TYR A 192 -17.68 16.92 2.84
C TYR A 192 -16.77 15.83 2.29
N VAL A 193 -16.27 16.08 1.08
CA VAL A 193 -15.20 15.27 0.47
C VAL A 193 -13.96 16.15 0.34
N VAL A 194 -12.88 15.73 0.97
CA VAL A 194 -11.56 16.38 0.86
C VAL A 194 -10.77 15.72 -0.25
N LEU A 195 -10.40 16.51 -1.27
CA LEU A 195 -9.56 16.08 -2.38
C LEU A 195 -8.18 16.72 -2.27
N PRO A 196 -7.15 16.03 -1.81
CA PRO A 196 -5.80 16.57 -1.76
C PRO A 196 -5.23 16.87 -3.15
N HIS A 197 -4.41 17.92 -3.25
CA HIS A 197 -3.67 18.24 -4.47
C HIS A 197 -2.40 17.38 -4.58
N ALA A 198 -2.60 16.07 -4.62
CA ALA A 198 -1.55 15.04 -4.67
C ALA A 198 -2.01 13.84 -5.49
N SER A 199 -1.12 12.90 -5.74
CA SER A 199 -1.45 11.61 -6.33
C SER A 199 -2.36 10.83 -5.38
N ALA A 200 -3.41 10.21 -5.92
CA ALA A 200 -4.26 9.34 -5.13
C ALA A 200 -3.59 7.97 -4.92
N ASP A 201 -3.81 7.38 -3.75
CA ASP A 201 -3.51 5.97 -3.53
C ASP A 201 -4.29 5.08 -4.50
N TYR A 202 -3.82 3.85 -4.73
CA TYR A 202 -4.48 2.95 -5.67
C TYR A 202 -5.95 2.66 -5.28
N SER A 203 -6.26 2.61 -3.99
CA SER A 203 -7.61 2.41 -3.45
C SER A 203 -8.55 3.59 -3.66
N SER A 204 -8.03 4.76 -4.04
CA SER A 204 -8.79 6.00 -4.25
C SER A 204 -8.66 6.57 -5.66
N ARG A 205 -8.06 5.85 -6.60
CA ARG A 205 -7.86 6.36 -7.97
C ARG A 205 -9.16 6.62 -8.70
N SER A 206 -10.12 5.72 -8.59
CA SER A 206 -11.44 5.87 -9.23
C SER A 206 -12.20 7.04 -8.65
N GLU A 207 -12.16 7.21 -7.35
CA GLU A 207 -12.74 8.31 -6.60
C GLU A 207 -12.09 9.65 -6.99
N ALA A 208 -10.77 9.76 -6.91
CA ALA A 208 -10.03 10.95 -7.29
C ALA A 208 -10.33 11.39 -8.74
N LYS A 209 -10.39 10.43 -9.67
CA LYS A 209 -10.74 10.70 -11.06
C LYS A 209 -12.16 11.24 -11.20
N LEU A 210 -13.11 10.65 -10.49
CA LEU A 210 -14.52 11.07 -10.52
C LEU A 210 -14.67 12.48 -9.94
N VAL A 211 -14.11 12.75 -8.76
CA VAL A 211 -14.21 14.05 -8.08
C VAL A 211 -13.50 15.14 -8.89
N ARG A 212 -12.26 14.92 -9.36
CA ARG A 212 -11.52 15.89 -10.19
C ARG A 212 -12.22 16.20 -11.51
N SER A 213 -12.97 15.29 -12.07
CA SER A 213 -13.71 15.53 -13.32
C SER A 213 -14.94 16.44 -13.16
N GLY A 214 -15.32 16.80 -11.93
CA GLY A 214 -16.57 17.54 -11.64
C GLY A 214 -17.85 16.72 -11.84
N ARG A 215 -17.73 15.46 -12.33
CA ARG A 215 -18.90 14.61 -12.62
C ARG A 215 -19.45 13.87 -11.40
N ALA A 216 -18.82 14.05 -10.26
CA ALA A 216 -19.28 13.45 -9.00
C ALA A 216 -20.62 14.06 -8.50
N GLY A 217 -21.02 15.24 -9.01
CA GLY A 217 -22.19 15.97 -8.52
C GLY A 217 -21.94 16.67 -7.19
N LEU A 218 -20.67 16.91 -6.85
CA LEU A 218 -20.23 17.66 -5.67
C LEU A 218 -19.91 19.09 -6.07
N ALA A 219 -20.33 20.07 -5.23
CA ALA A 219 -19.97 21.46 -5.42
C ALA A 219 -18.65 21.77 -4.68
N PRO A 220 -17.67 22.43 -5.31
CA PRO A 220 -16.49 22.90 -4.61
C PRO A 220 -16.88 24.06 -3.68
N VAL A 221 -16.54 23.93 -2.40
CA VAL A 221 -16.93 24.93 -1.38
C VAL A 221 -15.72 25.60 -0.72
N PHE A 222 -14.54 25.00 -0.87
CA PHE A 222 -13.31 25.52 -0.27
C PHE A 222 -12.08 25.06 -1.07
N HIS A 223 -11.11 25.95 -1.21
CA HIS A 223 -9.80 25.67 -1.79
C HIS A 223 -8.69 26.22 -0.88
N THR A 224 -7.64 25.44 -0.66
CA THR A 224 -6.37 25.92 -0.10
C THR A 224 -5.35 26.04 -1.24
N GLN A 225 -4.58 27.09 -1.21
CA GLN A 225 -3.39 27.20 -2.06
C GLN A 225 -2.23 26.36 -1.52
#